data_c52787ad9ececfce159a165a16a36cac
#
_entry.id   c52787ad9ececfce159a165a16a36cac
#
_cell.length_a   1.000
_cell.length_b   1.000
_cell.length_c   1.000
_cell.angle_alpha   90.00
_cell.angle_beta   90.00
_cell.angle_gamma   90.00
#
_symmetry.space_group_name_H-M   'P 1'
#
loop_
_entity.id
_entity.type
_entity.pdbx_description
1 polymer ?
#
loop_
_entity_poly.entity_id
_entity_poly.type
_entity_poly.pdbx_seq_one_letter_code
_entity_poly.pdbx_strand_id
1 'polypeptide(L)'
;MIFELPPSFIRLNSCNFRFFMVECAQVIRKANFKMSKQLIYSGKAKDIYTTEDENLIISTYKDQATAFNGVKKEQIAGKGVLNNQISSFIFEKLNAAGVATHFVEKLSDTEQLNKKVKIIPLEVVLRNYTAGSFSKRFGVDEGIALETPIVEFYYKNDDLDDPFINDEHVKFLQIADDQ
;
A
#
# COMPACT_ATOMS: atom_id res chain seq x y z
N MET A 1 14.83 35.51 -22.58
CA MET A 1 14.71 36.37 -21.39
C MET A 1 15.62 35.76 -20.34
N ILE A 2 16.82 36.36 -20.16
CA ILE A 2 17.86 35.88 -19.24
C ILE A 2 17.53 36.46 -17.88
N PHE A 3 17.17 35.61 -16.89
CA PHE A 3 17.00 36.05 -15.51
C PHE A 3 18.36 36.11 -14.83
N GLU A 4 18.83 37.29 -14.55
CA GLU A 4 19.99 37.52 -13.67
C GLU A 4 19.59 37.25 -12.22
N LEU A 5 20.30 36.33 -11.55
CA LEU A 5 20.14 36.01 -10.13
C LEU A 5 20.85 37.10 -9.28
N PRO A 6 20.27 37.51 -8.13
CA PRO A 6 20.85 38.52 -7.26
C PRO A 6 22.16 38.03 -6.61
N PRO A 7 23.11 38.96 -6.32
CA PRO A 7 24.47 38.62 -5.88
C PRO A 7 24.62 37.97 -4.50
N SER A 8 23.52 37.79 -3.74
CA SER A 8 23.53 37.13 -2.44
C SER A 8 23.54 35.58 -2.47
N PHE A 9 23.55 34.98 -3.68
CA PHE A 9 23.50 33.53 -3.87
C PHE A 9 24.87 32.82 -3.91
N ILE A 10 26.00 33.52 -3.73
CA ILE A 10 27.32 32.97 -3.98
C ILE A 10 28.07 32.57 -2.69
N ARG A 11 27.43 32.05 -1.67
CA ARG A 11 28.11 31.32 -0.59
C ARG A 11 27.23 30.22 0.00
N LEU A 12 27.00 29.16 -0.76
CA LEU A 12 26.51 27.93 -0.22
C LEU A 12 27.66 26.93 -0.10
N ASN A 13 27.97 26.49 1.13
CA ASN A 13 28.91 25.41 1.37
C ASN A 13 28.42 24.13 0.69
N SER A 14 29.34 23.28 0.23
CA SER A 14 29.09 22.08 -0.58
C SER A 14 28.04 21.12 0.04
N CYS A 15 27.82 21.17 1.34
CA CYS A 15 26.82 20.37 2.07
C CYS A 15 25.40 20.89 1.85
N ASN A 16 25.19 22.23 1.80
CA ASN A 16 23.89 22.83 1.57
C ASN A 16 23.42 22.73 0.11
N PHE A 17 24.38 22.67 -0.84
CA PHE A 17 24.06 22.52 -2.25
C PHE A 17 23.49 21.12 -2.56
N ARG A 18 24.02 20.08 -1.92
CA ARG A 18 23.46 18.72 -2.06
C ARG A 18 22.04 18.60 -1.49
N PHE A 19 21.79 19.22 -0.34
CA PHE A 19 20.46 19.23 0.28
C PHE A 19 19.45 20.00 -0.59
N PHE A 20 19.83 21.18 -1.08
CA PHE A 20 19.00 21.99 -1.98
C PHE A 20 18.71 21.29 -3.31
N MET A 21 19.68 20.58 -3.90
CA MET A 21 19.47 19.81 -5.12
C MET A 21 18.53 18.61 -4.91
N VAL A 22 18.57 17.98 -3.73
CA VAL A 22 17.63 16.89 -3.38
C VAL A 22 16.22 17.44 -3.20
N GLU A 23 16.04 18.57 -2.52
CA GLU A 23 14.72 19.22 -2.39
C GLU A 23 14.19 19.73 -3.74
N CYS A 24 15.03 20.37 -4.55
CA CYS A 24 14.64 20.78 -5.92
C CYS A 24 14.26 19.58 -6.79
N ALA A 25 15.00 18.47 -6.71
CA ALA A 25 14.66 17.25 -7.43
C ALA A 25 13.34 16.63 -6.95
N GLN A 26 13.04 16.69 -5.64
CA GLN A 26 11.75 16.25 -5.09
C GLN A 26 10.59 17.15 -5.51
N VAL A 27 10.82 18.49 -5.54
CA VAL A 27 9.80 19.45 -6.00
C VAL A 27 9.54 19.29 -7.51
N ILE A 28 10.60 19.10 -8.32
CA ILE A 28 10.48 18.86 -9.77
C ILE A 28 9.78 17.51 -10.02
N ARG A 29 10.11 16.46 -9.27
CA ARG A 29 9.40 15.16 -9.34
C ARG A 29 7.91 15.32 -9.01
N LYS A 30 7.54 16.06 -7.94
CA LYS A 30 6.15 16.35 -7.60
C LYS A 30 5.41 17.17 -8.65
N ALA A 31 6.09 18.12 -9.31
CA ALA A 31 5.49 18.95 -10.35
C ALA A 31 5.23 18.18 -11.66
N ASN A 32 6.12 17.26 -12.05
CA ASN A 32 5.98 16.47 -13.28
C ASN A 32 4.98 15.31 -13.15
N PHE A 33 4.63 14.91 -11.92
CA PHE A 33 3.74 13.77 -11.66
C PHE A 33 2.25 14.04 -11.98
N LYS A 34 1.93 15.23 -12.49
CA LYS A 34 0.54 15.69 -12.65
C LYS A 34 -0.08 15.42 -14.02
N MET A 35 0.62 14.84 -15.01
CA MET A 35 0.22 14.97 -16.41
C MET A 35 -0.35 13.75 -17.14
N SER A 36 -0.45 12.55 -16.58
CA SER A 36 -1.22 11.48 -17.26
C SER A 36 -1.77 10.44 -16.29
N LYS A 37 -2.70 10.90 -15.42
CA LYS A 37 -3.34 10.03 -14.43
C LYS A 37 -4.53 9.31 -15.05
N GLN A 38 -4.34 8.11 -15.59
CA GLN A 38 -5.42 7.26 -16.10
C GLN A 38 -5.77 6.21 -15.03
N LEU A 39 -7.07 6.05 -14.74
CA LEU A 39 -7.57 5.01 -13.85
C LEU A 39 -7.33 3.63 -14.46
N ILE A 40 -6.62 2.76 -13.75
CA ILE A 40 -6.38 1.36 -14.12
C ILE A 40 -7.38 0.44 -13.42
N TYR A 41 -7.63 0.69 -12.14
CA TYR A 41 -8.45 -0.18 -11.29
C TYR A 41 -9.14 0.63 -10.20
N SER A 42 -10.39 0.27 -9.91
CA SER A 42 -11.19 0.85 -8.82
C SER A 42 -11.62 -0.23 -7.86
N GLY A 43 -11.02 -0.24 -6.66
CA GLY A 43 -11.34 -1.18 -5.59
C GLY A 43 -12.27 -0.61 -4.52
N LYS A 44 -12.53 -1.42 -3.49
CA LYS A 44 -13.41 -1.05 -2.35
C LYS A 44 -12.84 0.13 -1.54
N ALA A 45 -11.52 0.20 -1.36
CA ALA A 45 -10.85 1.17 -0.48
C ALA A 45 -9.97 2.17 -1.22
N LYS A 46 -9.55 1.89 -2.45
CA LYS A 46 -8.62 2.71 -3.21
C LYS A 46 -8.80 2.56 -4.71
N ASP A 47 -8.43 3.60 -5.44
CA ASP A 47 -8.30 3.62 -6.88
C ASP A 47 -6.82 3.61 -7.26
N ILE A 48 -6.48 2.94 -8.36
CA ILE A 48 -5.12 2.82 -8.89
C ILE A 48 -5.03 3.55 -10.21
N TYR A 49 -4.02 4.39 -10.35
CA TYR A 49 -3.79 5.19 -11.55
C TYR A 49 -2.40 4.94 -12.13
N THR A 50 -2.26 5.12 -13.44
CA THR A 50 -0.96 5.16 -14.11
C THR A 50 -0.14 6.37 -13.69
N THR A 51 1.16 6.30 -13.95
CA THR A 51 2.09 7.43 -13.94
C THR A 51 2.79 7.51 -15.31
N GLU A 52 3.68 8.46 -15.50
CA GLU A 52 4.53 8.52 -16.70
C GLU A 52 5.58 7.39 -16.72
N ASP A 53 5.96 6.89 -15.55
CA ASP A 53 6.83 5.71 -15.41
C ASP A 53 5.93 4.46 -15.35
N GLU A 54 6.06 3.57 -16.32
CA GLU A 54 5.30 2.32 -16.41
C GLU A 54 5.51 1.35 -15.23
N ASN A 55 6.60 1.53 -14.46
CA ASN A 55 6.93 0.76 -13.27
C ASN A 55 6.33 1.33 -11.98
N LEU A 56 5.67 2.49 -12.05
CA LEU A 56 5.08 3.17 -10.92
C LEU A 56 3.58 3.37 -11.10
N ILE A 57 2.87 3.37 -9.98
CA ILE A 57 1.42 3.62 -9.91
C ILE A 57 1.11 4.58 -8.77
N ILE A 58 -0.01 5.30 -8.88
CA ILE A 58 -0.57 6.08 -7.78
C ILE A 58 -1.76 5.34 -7.20
N SER A 59 -1.74 5.12 -5.88
CA SER A 59 -2.88 4.63 -5.11
C SER A 59 -3.57 5.80 -4.43
N THR A 60 -4.85 6.04 -4.77
CA THR A 60 -5.69 7.08 -4.14
C THR A 60 -6.68 6.42 -3.19
N TYR A 61 -6.59 6.70 -1.90
CA TYR A 61 -7.45 6.13 -0.87
C TYR A 61 -8.80 6.85 -0.83
N LYS A 62 -9.88 6.07 -0.66
CA LYS A 62 -11.27 6.54 -0.67
C LYS A 62 -11.88 6.54 0.71
N ASP A 63 -12.82 7.43 0.95
CA ASP A 63 -13.63 7.49 2.17
C ASP A 63 -14.73 6.41 2.20
N GLN A 64 -14.80 5.58 1.16
CA GLN A 64 -15.80 4.53 1.04
C GLN A 64 -15.50 3.35 2.01
N ALA A 65 -16.50 2.97 2.79
CA ALA A 65 -16.57 1.73 3.54
C ALA A 65 -17.53 0.76 2.85
N THR A 66 -17.19 -0.53 2.83
CA THR A 66 -18.05 -1.58 2.29
C THR A 66 -18.19 -2.70 3.31
N ALA A 67 -19.40 -3.24 3.44
CA ALA A 67 -19.69 -4.42 4.26
C ALA A 67 -20.46 -5.45 3.40
N PHE A 68 -20.44 -6.74 3.84
CA PHE A 68 -21.16 -7.85 3.20
C PHE A 68 -20.80 -7.96 1.70
N ASN A 69 -19.53 -8.18 1.37
CA ASN A 69 -19.01 -8.29 0.00
C ASN A 69 -19.44 -7.14 -0.94
N GLY A 70 -19.55 -5.92 -0.37
CA GLY A 70 -19.87 -4.70 -1.15
C GLY A 70 -21.38 -4.40 -1.30
N VAL A 71 -22.26 -5.17 -0.67
CA VAL A 71 -23.72 -4.94 -0.67
C VAL A 71 -24.07 -3.64 0.06
N LYS A 72 -23.39 -3.33 1.17
CA LYS A 72 -23.53 -2.04 1.86
C LYS A 72 -22.33 -1.17 1.56
N LYS A 73 -22.59 0.07 1.14
CA LYS A 73 -21.57 1.10 0.88
C LYS A 73 -21.96 2.34 1.65
N GLU A 74 -21.04 2.83 2.47
CA GLU A 74 -21.18 4.08 3.23
C GLU A 74 -19.94 4.95 3.02
N GLN A 75 -20.12 6.26 3.12
CA GLN A 75 -19.03 7.23 3.11
C GLN A 75 -18.66 7.56 4.56
N ILE A 76 -17.40 7.38 4.92
CA ILE A 76 -16.85 7.73 6.22
C ILE A 76 -15.79 8.80 5.99
N ALA A 77 -16.14 10.05 6.25
CA ALA A 77 -15.24 11.18 6.02
C ALA A 77 -13.91 11.00 6.76
N GLY A 78 -12.81 11.23 6.05
CA GLY A 78 -11.45 11.10 6.59
C GLY A 78 -10.90 9.67 6.64
N LYS A 79 -11.68 8.62 6.31
CA LYS A 79 -11.20 7.24 6.28
C LYS A 79 -10.04 7.06 5.30
N GLY A 80 -10.12 7.65 4.11
CA GLY A 80 -9.07 7.59 3.10
C GLY A 80 -7.77 8.22 3.61
N VAL A 81 -7.87 9.37 4.27
CA VAL A 81 -6.72 10.07 4.88
C VAL A 81 -6.08 9.19 5.95
N LEU A 82 -6.86 8.64 6.88
CA LEU A 82 -6.33 7.78 7.95
C LEU A 82 -5.69 6.51 7.39
N ASN A 83 -6.33 5.84 6.42
CA ASN A 83 -5.79 4.65 5.78
C ASN A 83 -4.46 4.93 5.08
N ASN A 84 -4.36 6.07 4.37
CA ASN A 84 -3.12 6.48 3.74
C ASN A 84 -2.02 6.76 4.76
N GLN A 85 -2.32 7.48 5.84
CA GLN A 85 -1.35 7.80 6.90
C GLN A 85 -0.83 6.55 7.59
N ILE A 86 -1.72 5.66 8.02
CA ILE A 86 -1.35 4.40 8.70
C ILE A 86 -0.52 3.52 7.77
N SER A 87 -0.96 3.35 6.53
CA SER A 87 -0.26 2.53 5.53
C SER A 87 1.13 3.08 5.23
N SER A 88 1.26 4.39 4.98
CA SER A 88 2.55 5.06 4.75
C SER A 88 3.50 4.87 5.93
N PHE A 89 3.02 5.13 7.15
CA PHE A 89 3.82 4.97 8.36
C PHE A 89 4.37 3.55 8.53
N ILE A 90 3.53 2.53 8.30
CA ILE A 90 3.95 1.12 8.42
C ILE A 90 5.00 0.79 7.35
N PHE A 91 4.76 1.16 6.08
CA PHE A 91 5.71 0.88 5.00
C PHE A 91 7.03 1.62 5.14
N GLU A 92 7.03 2.86 5.64
CA GLU A 92 8.26 3.58 5.98
C GLU A 92 9.08 2.85 7.05
N LYS A 93 8.42 2.32 8.10
CA LYS A 93 9.08 1.51 9.14
C LYS A 93 9.64 0.20 8.59
N LEU A 94 8.90 -0.50 7.75
CA LEU A 94 9.34 -1.73 7.10
C LEU A 94 10.56 -1.48 6.20
N ASN A 95 10.50 -0.45 5.34
CA ASN A 95 11.61 -0.06 4.47
C ASN A 95 12.86 0.33 5.29
N ALA A 96 12.68 1.07 6.39
CA ALA A 96 13.77 1.44 7.29
C ALA A 96 14.40 0.22 8.00
N ALA A 97 13.62 -0.83 8.24
CA ALA A 97 14.08 -2.11 8.79
C ALA A 97 14.70 -3.06 7.73
N GLY A 98 14.81 -2.62 6.47
CA GLY A 98 15.38 -3.43 5.38
C GLY A 98 14.39 -4.41 4.72
N VAL A 99 13.10 -4.36 5.08
CA VAL A 99 12.05 -5.16 4.43
C VAL A 99 11.62 -4.45 3.14
N ALA A 100 11.87 -5.08 2.00
CA ALA A 100 11.49 -4.53 0.71
C ALA A 100 9.96 -4.47 0.57
N THR A 101 9.43 -3.30 0.22
CA THR A 101 8.00 -3.09 -0.02
C THR A 101 7.75 -2.45 -1.40
N HIS A 102 6.49 -2.42 -1.82
CA HIS A 102 6.08 -1.71 -3.03
C HIS A 102 5.95 -0.19 -2.81
N PHE A 103 5.91 0.29 -1.57
CA PHE A 103 5.75 1.70 -1.22
C PHE A 103 7.01 2.51 -1.59
N VAL A 104 6.82 3.64 -2.26
CA VAL A 104 7.88 4.59 -2.60
C VAL A 104 7.79 5.82 -1.71
N GLU A 105 6.66 6.55 -1.77
CA GLU A 105 6.44 7.74 -0.95
C GLU A 105 4.96 8.12 -0.83
N LYS A 106 4.63 8.89 0.21
CA LYS A 106 3.33 9.54 0.38
C LYS A 106 3.31 10.85 -0.44
N LEU A 107 2.40 10.93 -1.43
CA LEU A 107 2.29 12.11 -2.29
C LEU A 107 1.40 13.21 -1.71
N SER A 108 0.30 12.82 -1.06
CA SER A 108 -0.67 13.72 -0.46
C SER A 108 -1.36 13.06 0.75
N ASP A 109 -2.38 13.69 1.30
CA ASP A 109 -3.16 13.09 2.40
C ASP A 109 -3.90 11.81 2.00
N THR A 110 -4.24 11.65 0.73
CA THR A 110 -4.96 10.47 0.22
C THR A 110 -4.20 9.67 -0.82
N GLU A 111 -2.98 10.06 -1.22
CA GLU A 111 -2.26 9.44 -2.33
C GLU A 111 -0.89 8.93 -1.93
N GLN A 112 -0.53 7.76 -2.46
CA GLN A 112 0.79 7.15 -2.38
C GLN A 112 1.32 6.84 -3.78
N LEU A 113 2.64 7.02 -3.94
CA LEU A 113 3.40 6.46 -5.04
C LEU A 113 3.86 5.06 -4.67
N ASN A 114 3.60 4.10 -5.52
CA ASN A 114 3.95 2.71 -5.31
C ASN A 114 4.62 2.12 -6.56
N LYS A 115 5.48 1.14 -6.37
CA LYS A 115 5.95 0.29 -7.48
C LYS A 115 4.77 -0.52 -8.02
N LYS A 116 4.71 -0.65 -9.34
CA LYS A 116 3.76 -1.54 -10.00
C LYS A 116 4.25 -2.97 -9.81
N VAL A 117 3.50 -3.76 -9.06
CA VAL A 117 3.82 -5.15 -8.75
C VAL A 117 2.71 -6.08 -9.23
N LYS A 118 3.06 -7.34 -9.51
CA LYS A 118 2.08 -8.40 -9.70
C LYS A 118 1.61 -8.86 -8.31
N ILE A 119 0.29 -8.81 -8.09
CA ILE A 119 -0.29 -9.30 -6.84
C ILE A 119 -0.34 -10.82 -6.86
N ILE A 120 0.16 -11.45 -5.80
CA ILE A 120 -0.04 -12.86 -5.53
C ILE A 120 -1.45 -12.98 -4.91
N PRO A 121 -2.36 -13.79 -5.49
CA PRO A 121 -3.74 -13.92 -4.99
C PRO A 121 -3.79 -14.80 -3.73
N LEU A 122 -3.01 -14.42 -2.71
CA LEU A 122 -2.89 -15.11 -1.43
C LEU A 122 -3.03 -14.12 -0.29
N GLU A 123 -3.97 -14.36 0.61
CA GLU A 123 -4.05 -13.66 1.88
C GLU A 123 -3.31 -14.47 2.94
N VAL A 124 -2.33 -13.85 3.60
CA VAL A 124 -1.56 -14.45 4.70
C VAL A 124 -2.01 -13.83 6.00
N VAL A 125 -2.56 -14.63 6.90
CA VAL A 125 -3.07 -14.18 8.19
C VAL A 125 -2.21 -14.74 9.32
N LEU A 126 -1.59 -13.87 10.10
CA LEU A 126 -0.91 -14.22 11.34
C LEU A 126 -1.86 -13.99 12.53
N ARG A 127 -2.13 -15.04 13.29
CA ARG A 127 -3.01 -14.97 14.47
C ARG A 127 -2.22 -15.14 15.75
N ASN A 128 -2.36 -14.18 16.66
CA ASN A 128 -1.88 -14.27 18.03
C ASN A 128 -3.00 -14.56 19.02
N TYR A 129 -4.25 -14.34 18.58
CA TYR A 129 -5.47 -14.57 19.38
C TYR A 129 -6.52 -15.23 18.51
N THR A 130 -7.43 -15.99 19.15
CA THR A 130 -8.62 -16.52 18.51
C THR A 130 -9.58 -15.37 18.20
N ALA A 131 -10.03 -15.23 16.95
CA ALA A 131 -10.98 -14.20 16.54
C ALA A 131 -11.61 -14.49 15.18
N GLY A 132 -12.79 -13.92 14.94
CA GLY A 132 -13.45 -13.85 13.64
C GLY A 132 -13.69 -15.22 12.99
N SER A 133 -13.22 -15.41 11.76
CA SER A 133 -13.39 -16.65 10.99
C SER A 133 -12.76 -17.87 11.66
N PHE A 134 -11.65 -17.70 12.40
CA PHE A 134 -11.02 -18.78 13.16
C PHE A 134 -11.96 -19.30 14.25
N SER A 135 -12.46 -18.42 15.12
CA SER A 135 -13.36 -18.79 16.21
C SER A 135 -14.64 -19.44 15.70
N LYS A 136 -15.22 -18.91 14.62
CA LYS A 136 -16.41 -19.49 13.98
C LYS A 136 -16.15 -20.88 13.40
N ARG A 137 -15.02 -21.08 12.72
CA ARG A 137 -14.67 -22.34 12.06
C ARG A 137 -14.38 -23.46 13.04
N PHE A 138 -13.74 -23.15 14.16
CA PHE A 138 -13.34 -24.14 15.16
C PHE A 138 -14.26 -24.19 16.40
N GLY A 139 -15.28 -23.33 16.46
CA GLY A 139 -16.22 -23.31 17.59
C GLY A 139 -15.57 -22.94 18.92
N VAL A 140 -14.59 -22.04 18.91
CA VAL A 140 -13.87 -21.59 20.10
C VAL A 140 -14.19 -20.12 20.39
N ASP A 141 -14.10 -19.73 21.67
CA ASP A 141 -14.32 -18.35 22.10
C ASP A 141 -13.29 -17.41 21.49
N GLU A 142 -13.67 -16.14 21.29
CA GLU A 142 -12.77 -15.09 20.84
C GLU A 142 -11.91 -14.55 21.99
N GLY A 143 -10.70 -14.05 21.66
CA GLY A 143 -9.80 -13.39 22.62
C GLY A 143 -8.88 -14.32 23.39
N ILE A 144 -8.85 -15.60 23.09
CA ILE A 144 -7.89 -16.54 23.72
C ILE A 144 -6.51 -16.32 23.07
N ALA A 145 -5.50 -16.04 23.90
CA ALA A 145 -4.13 -15.94 23.44
C ALA A 145 -3.59 -17.31 23.00
N LEU A 146 -2.94 -17.34 21.84
CA LEU A 146 -2.32 -18.55 21.32
C LEU A 146 -0.87 -18.64 21.86
N GLU A 147 -0.48 -19.80 22.36
CA GLU A 147 0.90 -20.04 22.82
C GLU A 147 1.92 -19.88 21.70
N THR A 148 1.54 -20.29 20.49
CA THR A 148 2.33 -20.13 19.28
C THR A 148 1.45 -19.44 18.22
N PRO A 149 1.94 -18.38 17.54
CA PRO A 149 1.20 -17.76 16.46
C PRO A 149 0.86 -18.76 15.36
N ILE A 150 -0.36 -18.67 14.83
CA ILE A 150 -0.84 -19.53 13.73
C ILE A 150 -0.78 -18.70 12.44
N VAL A 151 -0.19 -19.28 11.38
CA VAL A 151 -0.22 -18.72 10.04
C VAL A 151 -1.28 -19.45 9.23
N GLU A 152 -2.18 -18.71 8.62
CA GLU A 152 -3.25 -19.23 7.75
C GLU A 152 -3.13 -18.62 6.36
N PHE A 153 -3.52 -19.38 5.34
CA PHE A 153 -3.60 -18.93 3.97
C PHE A 153 -5.04 -18.97 3.47
N TYR A 154 -5.40 -17.95 2.67
CA TYR A 154 -6.66 -17.90 1.94
C TYR A 154 -6.39 -17.56 0.48
N TYR A 155 -6.97 -18.32 -0.43
CA TYR A 155 -6.90 -18.03 -1.85
C TYR A 155 -7.82 -16.87 -2.19
N LYS A 156 -7.27 -15.76 -2.68
CA LYS A 156 -8.05 -14.57 -3.05
C LYS A 156 -8.76 -14.77 -4.37
N ASN A 157 -9.99 -15.30 -4.28
CA ASN A 157 -10.86 -15.55 -5.40
C ASN A 157 -12.31 -15.30 -4.96
N ASP A 158 -12.89 -14.18 -5.39
CA ASP A 158 -14.24 -13.75 -5.02
C ASP A 158 -15.31 -14.79 -5.46
N ASP A 159 -15.11 -15.52 -6.57
CA ASP A 159 -16.04 -16.54 -7.06
C ASP A 159 -16.05 -17.80 -6.18
N LEU A 160 -14.99 -18.02 -5.42
CA LEU A 160 -14.84 -19.15 -4.50
C LEU A 160 -15.00 -18.76 -3.02
N ASP A 161 -15.37 -17.50 -2.73
CA ASP A 161 -15.52 -16.96 -1.38
C ASP A 161 -14.25 -17.09 -0.53
N ASP A 162 -13.08 -16.80 -1.15
CA ASP A 162 -11.75 -16.78 -0.52
C ASP A 162 -11.48 -18.02 0.36
N PRO A 163 -11.41 -19.24 -0.20
CA PRO A 163 -11.32 -20.47 0.57
C PRO A 163 -10.02 -20.54 1.38
N PHE A 164 -10.13 -21.11 2.60
CA PHE A 164 -8.98 -21.47 3.42
C PHE A 164 -8.17 -22.58 2.74
N ILE A 165 -6.84 -22.39 2.64
CA ILE A 165 -5.92 -23.31 1.97
C ILE A 165 -4.65 -23.53 2.81
N ASN A 166 -3.83 -24.50 2.42
CA ASN A 166 -2.53 -24.80 2.99
C ASN A 166 -1.42 -24.70 1.94
N ASP A 167 -0.18 -25.00 2.31
CA ASP A 167 1.01 -24.93 1.45
C ASP A 167 0.88 -25.81 0.21
N GLU A 168 0.32 -27.02 0.34
CA GLU A 168 0.14 -27.95 -0.76
C GLU A 168 -0.88 -27.42 -1.78
N HIS A 169 -1.92 -26.75 -1.33
CA HIS A 169 -2.88 -26.08 -2.21
C HIS A 169 -2.22 -24.91 -2.95
N VAL A 170 -1.36 -24.11 -2.27
CA VAL A 170 -0.62 -23.02 -2.92
C VAL A 170 0.23 -23.54 -4.07
N LYS A 171 0.96 -24.63 -3.84
CA LYS A 171 1.80 -25.29 -4.86
C LYS A 171 0.97 -25.89 -6.00
N PHE A 172 -0.08 -26.66 -5.67
CA PHE A 172 -0.94 -27.30 -6.65
C PHE A 172 -1.64 -26.30 -7.57
N LEU A 173 -2.13 -25.19 -7.00
CA LEU A 173 -2.80 -24.13 -7.75
C LEU A 173 -1.82 -23.16 -8.42
N GLN A 174 -0.52 -23.33 -8.22
CA GLN A 174 0.54 -22.47 -8.76
C GLN A 174 0.33 -20.97 -8.42
N ILE A 175 -0.16 -20.71 -7.20
CA ILE A 175 -0.44 -19.36 -6.72
C ILE A 175 0.86 -18.61 -6.46
N ALA A 176 1.85 -19.30 -5.86
CA ALA A 176 3.19 -18.82 -5.58
C ALA A 176 4.18 -19.98 -5.74
N ASP A 177 5.44 -19.65 -6.00
CA ASP A 177 6.58 -20.56 -6.08
C ASP A 177 7.40 -20.54 -4.78
N ASP A 178 8.32 -21.51 -4.62
CA ASP A 178 9.14 -21.71 -3.41
C ASP A 178 10.30 -20.67 -3.27
N GLN A 179 10.14 -19.39 -3.70
CA GLN A 179 11.17 -18.37 -3.59
C GLN A 179 11.09 -17.56 -2.30
#